data_efeecadb7ed0a4ea2aa277a0e947b1af
#
_entry.id   efeecadb7ed0a4ea2aa277a0e947b1af
#
_cell.length_a   1.000
_cell.length_b   1.000
_cell.length_c   1.000
_cell.angle_alpha   90.00
_cell.angle_beta   90.00
_cell.angle_gamma   90.00
#
_symmetry.space_group_name_H-M   'P 1'
#
loop_
_entity.id
_entity.type
_entity.pdbx_description
1 polymer ?
#
loop_
_entity_poly.entity_id
_entity_poly.type
_entity_poly.pdbx_seq_one_letter_code
_entity_poly.pdbx_strand_id
1 'polypeptide(L)'
;HGPLLTASQSNAPIIPLYIVEPEYWKQPFASRRHWHFIHDCLCDLDSALAEMGQNLIVKVGDACEVIKELHLKHHVSDVYAHEETGNLWTYKRDIAVEKLCLNDGIALHTSPTNGVVRRLRSRDDWSKIRNARMAEKILPKPNMLPSFPSCRSDILPAKNGPIFCDIPIGAVQKGGRKQAVADLRSFLNYQSREYLYHISAPGLSEFHCSRLSAHLAWGTLSVREVAQSIIKRRSQLSPDEKKSFGRNLTAFGTRLAWRCHFIQTIEAQPDSLLLH
;
A
#
# COMPACT_ATOMS: atom_id res chain seq x y z
N HIS A 1 2.14 -2.05 -10.01
CA HIS A 1 3.17 -1.54 -9.11
C HIS A 1 4.20 -0.76 -9.93
N GLY A 2 4.16 0.58 -9.83
CA GLY A 2 5.02 1.48 -10.64
C GLY A 2 6.52 1.20 -10.49
N PRO A 3 7.08 1.27 -9.27
CA PRO A 3 8.50 1.01 -9.04
C PRO A 3 8.99 -0.32 -9.60
N LEU A 4 8.23 -1.41 -9.39
CA LEU A 4 8.61 -2.72 -9.91
C LEU A 4 8.59 -2.77 -11.45
N LEU A 5 7.59 -2.13 -12.07
CA LEU A 5 7.52 -2.05 -13.53
C LEU A 5 8.71 -1.25 -14.10
N THR A 6 9.02 -0.10 -13.49
CA THR A 6 10.17 0.72 -13.91
C THR A 6 11.48 -0.04 -13.74
N ALA A 7 11.68 -0.68 -12.57
CA ALA A 7 12.86 -1.51 -12.34
C ALA A 7 12.97 -2.65 -13.38
N SER A 8 11.86 -3.31 -13.74
CA SER A 8 11.89 -4.41 -14.73
C SER A 8 12.29 -3.96 -16.13
N GLN A 9 12.19 -2.67 -16.43
CA GLN A 9 12.57 -2.08 -17.73
C GLN A 9 14.06 -1.70 -17.81
N SER A 10 14.78 -1.69 -16.67
CA SER A 10 16.21 -1.38 -16.64
C SER A 10 17.10 -2.50 -17.16
N ASN A 11 16.57 -3.70 -17.36
CA ASN A 11 17.30 -4.94 -17.69
C ASN A 11 18.38 -5.34 -16.69
N ALA A 12 18.50 -4.65 -15.55
CA ALA A 12 19.40 -5.01 -14.46
C ALA A 12 18.77 -6.10 -13.57
N PRO A 13 19.56 -6.93 -12.91
CA PRO A 13 19.06 -7.85 -11.88
C PRO A 13 18.31 -7.11 -10.79
N ILE A 14 17.19 -7.68 -10.30
CA ILE A 14 16.31 -7.05 -9.34
C ILE A 14 16.30 -7.84 -8.03
N ILE A 15 16.36 -7.13 -6.90
CA ILE A 15 16.13 -7.67 -5.56
C ILE A 15 14.77 -7.16 -5.08
N PRO A 16 13.69 -7.96 -5.15
CA PRO A 16 12.40 -7.59 -4.56
C PRO A 16 12.53 -7.64 -3.03
N LEU A 17 12.70 -6.49 -2.39
CA LEU A 17 13.06 -6.36 -0.99
C LEU A 17 11.88 -5.95 -0.12
N TYR A 18 11.69 -6.63 1.00
CA TYR A 18 10.87 -6.19 2.12
C TYR A 18 11.69 -6.17 3.41
N ILE A 19 11.72 -5.04 4.11
CA ILE A 19 12.45 -4.90 5.36
C ILE A 19 11.46 -4.94 6.53
N VAL A 20 11.65 -5.90 7.42
CA VAL A 20 10.96 -5.95 8.71
C VAL A 20 11.77 -5.12 9.70
N GLU A 21 11.29 -3.93 10.02
CA GLU A 21 11.94 -2.99 10.92
C GLU A 21 11.46 -3.21 12.36
N PRO A 22 12.26 -3.81 13.29
CA PRO A 22 11.81 -4.07 14.66
C PRO A 22 11.36 -2.81 15.41
N GLU A 23 12.01 -1.68 15.16
CA GLU A 23 11.68 -0.40 15.82
C GLU A 23 10.31 0.16 15.34
N TYR A 24 9.89 -0.10 14.10
CA TYR A 24 8.55 0.21 13.64
C TYR A 24 7.49 -0.56 14.44
N TRP A 25 7.75 -1.85 14.69
CA TRP A 25 6.80 -2.73 15.38
C TRP A 25 6.68 -2.47 16.89
N LYS A 26 7.62 -1.73 17.48
CA LYS A 26 7.54 -1.24 18.87
C LYS A 26 6.70 0.04 19.01
N GLN A 27 6.34 0.68 17.90
CA GLN A 27 5.59 1.94 17.93
C GLN A 27 4.12 1.73 18.33
N PRO A 28 3.50 2.70 19.05
CA PRO A 28 2.13 2.57 19.55
C PRO A 28 1.06 2.47 18.45
N PHE A 29 1.36 2.90 17.23
CA PHE A 29 0.47 2.77 16.08
C PHE A 29 0.57 1.40 15.38
N ALA A 30 1.61 0.62 15.66
CA ALA A 30 1.78 -0.73 15.15
C ALA A 30 1.07 -1.75 16.04
N SER A 31 0.62 -2.84 15.46
CA SER A 31 -0.04 -3.90 16.22
C SER A 31 0.19 -5.27 15.61
N ARG A 32 0.04 -6.32 16.42
CA ARG A 32 0.09 -7.70 15.97
C ARG A 32 -0.98 -8.00 14.90
N ARG A 33 -2.16 -7.35 14.95
CA ARG A 33 -3.18 -7.47 13.90
C ARG A 33 -2.67 -7.00 12.55
N HIS A 34 -1.93 -5.89 12.53
CA HIS A 34 -1.30 -5.38 11.31
C HIS A 34 -0.29 -6.38 10.78
N TRP A 35 0.53 -6.97 11.65
CA TRP A 35 1.50 -7.96 11.23
C TRP A 35 0.86 -9.21 10.64
N HIS A 36 -0.19 -9.75 11.25
CA HIS A 36 -0.91 -10.90 10.69
C HIS A 36 -1.41 -10.64 9.28
N PHE A 37 -1.97 -9.45 9.05
CA PHE A 37 -2.43 -9.05 7.72
C PHE A 37 -1.28 -8.92 6.73
N ILE A 38 -0.18 -8.26 7.13
CA ILE A 38 1.01 -8.06 6.30
C ILE A 38 1.68 -9.39 5.98
N HIS A 39 1.79 -10.29 6.96
CA HIS A 39 2.37 -11.61 6.74
C HIS A 39 1.62 -12.35 5.62
N ASP A 40 0.29 -12.35 5.62
CA ASP A 40 -0.50 -12.93 4.53
C ASP A 40 -0.20 -12.22 3.18
N CYS A 41 -0.06 -10.89 3.21
CA CYS A 41 0.28 -10.11 2.02
C CYS A 41 1.66 -10.48 1.46
N LEU A 42 2.65 -10.69 2.33
CA LEU A 42 4.02 -11.05 1.92
C LEU A 42 4.07 -12.47 1.35
N CYS A 43 3.35 -13.42 1.93
CA CYS A 43 3.24 -14.78 1.39
C CYS A 43 2.58 -14.79 -0.01
N ASP A 44 1.52 -14.01 -0.20
CA ASP A 44 0.84 -13.90 -1.51
C ASP A 44 1.73 -13.16 -2.53
N LEU A 45 2.49 -12.15 -2.09
CA LEU A 45 3.45 -11.43 -2.92
C LEU A 45 4.61 -12.33 -3.35
N ASP A 46 5.18 -13.11 -2.43
CA ASP A 46 6.27 -14.05 -2.74
C ASP A 46 5.82 -15.07 -3.80
N SER A 47 4.61 -15.63 -3.64
CA SER A 47 4.01 -16.52 -4.64
C SER A 47 3.86 -15.85 -6.00
N ALA A 48 3.44 -14.56 -6.03
CA ALA A 48 3.28 -13.81 -7.27
C ALA A 48 4.63 -13.42 -7.91
N LEU A 49 5.68 -13.22 -7.12
CA LEU A 49 7.04 -12.99 -7.59
C LEU A 49 7.65 -14.27 -8.16
N ALA A 50 7.39 -15.44 -7.52
CA ALA A 50 7.83 -16.74 -8.01
C ALA A 50 7.29 -17.04 -9.43
N GLU A 51 6.03 -16.67 -9.72
CA GLU A 51 5.46 -16.76 -11.07
C GLU A 51 6.22 -15.89 -12.10
N MET A 52 6.93 -14.85 -11.65
CA MET A 52 7.74 -13.96 -12.50
C MET A 52 9.25 -14.32 -12.51
N GLY A 53 9.62 -15.45 -11.91
CA GLY A 53 11.00 -15.93 -11.87
C GLY A 53 11.85 -15.31 -10.75
N GLN A 54 11.22 -14.72 -9.72
CA GLN A 54 11.89 -14.10 -8.57
C GLN A 54 11.29 -14.56 -7.25
N ASN A 55 12.03 -14.36 -6.15
CA ASN A 55 11.51 -14.54 -4.79
C ASN A 55 11.52 -13.21 -4.04
N LEU A 56 10.67 -13.11 -3.03
CA LEU A 56 10.71 -12.00 -2.11
C LEU A 56 11.93 -12.15 -1.18
N ILE A 57 12.79 -11.15 -1.15
CA ILE A 57 13.90 -11.07 -0.21
C ILE A 57 13.41 -10.32 1.02
N VAL A 58 13.32 -11.02 2.14
CA VAL A 58 13.02 -10.43 3.45
C VAL A 58 14.32 -10.13 4.16
N LYS A 59 14.43 -8.96 4.76
CA LYS A 59 15.50 -8.58 5.67
C LYS A 59 14.90 -8.08 6.98
N VAL A 60 15.59 -8.35 8.09
CA VAL A 60 15.17 -7.88 9.43
C VAL A 60 16.24 -6.91 9.93
N GLY A 61 15.87 -5.64 10.14
CA GLY A 61 16.83 -4.62 10.59
C GLY A 61 16.36 -3.20 10.31
N ASP A 62 17.24 -2.24 10.51
CA ASP A 62 17.05 -0.85 10.12
C ASP A 62 17.12 -0.71 8.59
N ALA A 63 16.25 0.12 8.01
CA ALA A 63 16.18 0.27 6.56
C ALA A 63 17.49 0.81 5.95
N CYS A 64 18.14 1.77 6.60
CA CYS A 64 19.40 2.33 6.12
C CYS A 64 20.53 1.31 6.21
N GLU A 65 20.62 0.56 7.30
CA GLU A 65 21.64 -0.47 7.48
C GLU A 65 21.50 -1.58 6.45
N VAL A 66 20.26 -2.06 6.23
CA VAL A 66 19.98 -3.11 5.23
C VAL A 66 20.30 -2.65 3.81
N ILE A 67 19.89 -1.44 3.42
CA ILE A 67 20.20 -0.92 2.08
C ILE A 67 21.70 -0.74 1.89
N LYS A 68 22.41 -0.24 2.90
CA LYS A 68 23.86 -0.08 2.88
C LYS A 68 24.57 -1.42 2.76
N GLU A 69 24.16 -2.44 3.52
CA GLU A 69 24.70 -3.80 3.41
C GLU A 69 24.52 -4.35 1.99
N LEU A 70 23.32 -4.22 1.42
CA LEU A 70 23.03 -4.69 0.07
C LEU A 70 23.83 -3.93 -0.99
N HIS A 71 24.02 -2.62 -0.83
CA HIS A 71 24.86 -1.82 -1.71
C HIS A 71 26.32 -2.29 -1.67
N LEU A 72 26.91 -2.41 -0.50
CA LEU A 72 28.30 -2.84 -0.35
C LEU A 72 28.54 -4.27 -0.86
N LYS A 73 27.58 -5.17 -0.66
CA LYS A 73 27.72 -6.58 -0.99
C LYS A 73 27.37 -6.90 -2.45
N HIS A 74 26.39 -6.20 -3.00
CA HIS A 74 25.81 -6.52 -4.30
C HIS A 74 25.88 -5.37 -5.30
N HIS A 75 26.57 -4.28 -4.95
CA HIS A 75 26.73 -3.09 -5.81
C HIS A 75 25.39 -2.52 -6.30
N VAL A 76 24.41 -2.40 -5.38
CA VAL A 76 23.11 -1.82 -5.71
C VAL A 76 23.32 -0.37 -6.16
N SER A 77 22.96 -0.06 -7.40
CA SER A 77 23.05 1.28 -8.00
C SER A 77 21.77 2.08 -7.89
N ASP A 78 20.62 1.39 -7.83
CA ASP A 78 19.31 1.99 -7.91
C ASP A 78 18.34 1.39 -6.89
N VAL A 79 17.55 2.23 -6.25
CA VAL A 79 16.45 1.85 -5.37
C VAL A 79 15.14 2.40 -5.94
N TYR A 80 14.17 1.52 -6.17
CA TYR A 80 12.85 1.85 -6.68
C TYR A 80 11.81 1.66 -5.60
N ALA A 81 11.13 2.72 -5.19
CA ALA A 81 10.15 2.69 -4.13
C ALA A 81 8.90 3.55 -4.44
N HIS A 82 7.84 3.31 -3.71
CA HIS A 82 6.75 4.27 -3.64
C HIS A 82 7.08 5.38 -2.64
N GLU A 83 6.56 6.59 -2.90
CA GLU A 83 6.54 7.64 -1.90
C GLU A 83 5.79 7.16 -0.65
N GLU A 84 6.40 7.30 0.51
CA GLU A 84 5.73 7.04 1.78
C GLU A 84 4.78 8.19 2.12
N THR A 85 3.56 7.86 2.48
CA THR A 85 2.51 8.81 2.90
C THR A 85 1.88 8.38 4.22
N GLY A 86 2.63 7.68 5.06
CA GLY A 86 2.20 7.16 6.35
C GLY A 86 2.24 8.20 7.47
N ASN A 87 2.96 7.88 8.53
CA ASN A 87 3.08 8.70 9.72
C ASN A 87 4.47 9.37 9.82
N LEU A 88 4.69 10.16 10.87
CA LEU A 88 5.94 10.87 11.08
C LEU A 88 7.16 9.95 11.23
N TRP A 89 6.98 8.74 11.79
CA TRP A 89 8.06 7.77 11.94
C TRP A 89 8.55 7.28 10.57
N THR A 90 7.62 6.82 9.72
CA THR A 90 7.94 6.36 8.37
C THR A 90 8.47 7.47 7.49
N TYR A 91 7.99 8.70 7.69
CA TYR A 91 8.51 9.89 7.00
C TYR A 91 9.98 10.17 7.36
N LYS A 92 10.34 10.12 8.64
CA LYS A 92 11.73 10.30 9.10
C LYS A 92 12.65 9.22 8.55
N ARG A 93 12.18 7.97 8.51
CA ARG A 93 12.91 6.86 7.90
C ARG A 93 13.21 7.13 6.43
N ASP A 94 12.21 7.56 5.65
CA ASP A 94 12.38 7.85 4.23
C ASP A 94 13.38 8.98 3.97
N ILE A 95 13.38 10.02 4.80
CA ILE A 95 14.40 11.09 4.75
C ILE A 95 15.80 10.51 5.03
N ALA A 96 15.93 9.59 5.98
CA ALA A 96 17.21 8.97 6.29
C ALA A 96 17.69 8.10 5.11
N VAL A 97 16.80 7.33 4.48
CA VAL A 97 17.11 6.54 3.29
C VAL A 97 17.49 7.44 2.10
N GLU A 98 16.78 8.55 1.88
CA GLU A 98 17.12 9.54 0.83
C GLU A 98 18.55 10.07 1.02
N LYS A 99 18.92 10.43 2.27
CA LYS A 99 20.27 10.90 2.61
C LYS A 99 21.33 9.83 2.41
N LEU A 100 21.06 8.58 2.83
CA LEU A 100 21.96 7.46 2.62
C LEU A 100 22.22 7.26 1.12
N CYS A 101 21.16 7.16 0.33
CA CYS A 101 21.27 6.97 -1.12
C CYS A 101 22.10 8.06 -1.78
N LEU A 102 21.88 9.32 -1.39
CA LEU A 102 22.64 10.47 -1.90
C LEU A 102 24.13 10.35 -1.53
N ASN A 103 24.45 9.99 -0.29
CA ASN A 103 25.83 9.92 0.21
C ASN A 103 26.61 8.75 -0.43
N ASP A 104 25.94 7.63 -0.65
CA ASP A 104 26.56 6.40 -1.16
C ASP A 104 26.46 6.29 -2.71
N GLY A 105 25.93 7.32 -3.39
CA GLY A 105 25.81 7.34 -4.86
C GLY A 105 24.76 6.39 -5.42
N ILE A 106 23.75 6.05 -4.63
CA ILE A 106 22.64 5.20 -5.04
C ILE A 106 21.52 6.08 -5.61
N ALA A 107 21.03 5.79 -6.82
CA ALA A 107 19.91 6.51 -7.40
C ALA A 107 18.58 6.06 -6.75
N LEU A 108 17.87 6.99 -6.11
CA LEU A 108 16.57 6.72 -5.49
C LEU A 108 15.43 7.19 -6.41
N HIS A 109 14.65 6.24 -6.91
CA HIS A 109 13.50 6.47 -7.78
C HIS A 109 12.21 6.27 -7.01
N THR A 110 11.47 7.33 -6.76
CA THR A 110 10.18 7.26 -6.07
C THR A 110 9.01 7.55 -7.00
N SER A 111 7.88 6.94 -6.73
CA SER A 111 6.64 7.18 -7.46
C SER A 111 5.43 7.22 -6.54
N PRO A 112 4.42 8.08 -6.82
CA PRO A 112 3.24 8.20 -5.97
C PRO A 112 2.37 6.95 -6.02
N THR A 113 1.80 6.57 -4.86
CA THR A 113 0.85 5.44 -4.73
C THR A 113 -0.61 5.87 -4.80
N ASN A 114 -0.90 7.13 -4.48
CA ASN A 114 -2.24 7.63 -4.25
C ASN A 114 -2.38 9.11 -4.69
N GLY A 115 -3.43 9.79 -4.24
CA GLY A 115 -3.68 11.18 -4.57
C GLY A 115 -2.93 12.21 -3.69
N VAL A 116 -2.06 11.75 -2.80
CA VAL A 116 -1.26 12.65 -1.93
C VAL A 116 -0.05 13.17 -2.71
N VAL A 117 0.22 14.44 -2.55
CA VAL A 117 1.37 15.13 -3.17
C VAL A 117 2.32 15.53 -2.07
N ARG A 118 3.55 15.00 -2.11
CA ARG A 118 4.59 15.32 -1.13
C ARG A 118 5.06 16.75 -1.29
N ARG A 119 5.28 17.44 -0.16
CA ARG A 119 5.79 18.83 -0.11
C ARG A 119 4.94 19.81 -0.95
N LEU A 120 3.61 19.62 -0.94
CA LEU A 120 2.67 20.47 -1.69
C LEU A 120 2.68 21.90 -1.14
N ARG A 121 2.93 22.90 -2.01
CA ARG A 121 3.02 24.33 -1.61
C ARG A 121 1.64 24.97 -1.39
N SER A 122 0.67 24.68 -2.25
CA SER A 122 -0.74 25.11 -2.13
C SER A 122 -1.69 23.98 -2.39
N ARG A 123 -2.83 23.97 -1.71
CA ARG A 123 -3.89 22.98 -1.89
C ARG A 123 -4.92 23.34 -2.96
N ASP A 124 -4.83 24.51 -3.58
CA ASP A 124 -5.84 25.04 -4.50
C ASP A 124 -6.11 24.10 -5.68
N ASP A 125 -5.06 23.53 -6.28
CA ASP A 125 -5.16 22.59 -7.39
C ASP A 125 -5.04 21.12 -6.99
N TRP A 126 -4.95 20.80 -5.70
CA TRP A 126 -4.73 19.41 -5.25
C TRP A 126 -5.80 18.44 -5.77
N SER A 127 -7.06 18.85 -5.79
CA SER A 127 -8.16 18.00 -6.29
C SER A 127 -7.99 17.64 -7.77
N LYS A 128 -7.49 18.57 -8.59
CA LYS A 128 -7.19 18.33 -10.02
C LYS A 128 -6.07 17.31 -10.16
N ILE A 129 -4.97 17.49 -9.41
CA ILE A 129 -3.82 16.56 -9.41
C ILE A 129 -4.27 15.17 -8.96
N ARG A 130 -5.00 15.07 -7.85
CA ARG A 130 -5.55 13.81 -7.36
C ARG A 130 -6.42 13.12 -8.41
N ASN A 131 -7.34 13.85 -9.04
CA ASN A 131 -8.25 13.28 -10.03
C ASN A 131 -7.51 12.84 -11.29
N ALA A 132 -6.52 13.60 -11.76
CA ALA A 132 -5.66 13.21 -12.86
C ALA A 132 -4.94 11.89 -12.55
N ARG A 133 -4.33 11.74 -11.36
CA ARG A 133 -3.68 10.49 -10.93
C ARG A 133 -4.64 9.30 -10.88
N MET A 134 -5.92 9.53 -10.50
CA MET A 134 -6.92 8.44 -10.47
C MET A 134 -7.41 8.05 -11.88
N ALA A 135 -7.30 8.96 -12.86
CA ALA A 135 -7.68 8.71 -14.25
C ALA A 135 -6.56 8.05 -15.08
N GLU A 136 -5.31 8.08 -14.61
CA GLU A 136 -4.18 7.45 -15.31
C GLU A 136 -4.42 5.94 -15.52
N LYS A 137 -3.83 5.41 -16.60
CA LYS A 137 -3.91 3.98 -16.92
C LYS A 137 -3.33 3.14 -15.77
N ILE A 138 -4.02 2.06 -15.44
CA ILE A 138 -3.48 1.03 -14.52
C ILE A 138 -2.29 0.36 -15.18
N LEU A 139 -1.16 0.34 -14.48
CA LEU A 139 0.07 -0.24 -14.99
C LEU A 139 -0.03 -1.78 -15.03
N PRO A 140 0.51 -2.42 -16.07
CA PRO A 140 0.52 -3.87 -16.17
C PRO A 140 1.46 -4.51 -15.13
N LYS A 141 1.23 -5.79 -14.84
CA LYS A 141 2.20 -6.64 -14.13
C LYS A 141 3.36 -6.95 -15.11
N PRO A 142 4.63 -6.88 -14.70
CA PRO A 142 5.72 -7.41 -15.50
C PRO A 142 5.51 -8.91 -15.79
N ASN A 143 5.90 -9.38 -16.96
CA ASN A 143 5.79 -10.79 -17.31
C ASN A 143 6.87 -11.63 -16.62
N MET A 144 8.11 -11.11 -16.61
CA MET A 144 9.28 -11.73 -15.99
C MET A 144 10.11 -10.66 -15.30
N LEU A 145 10.85 -11.04 -14.28
CA LEU A 145 11.82 -10.19 -13.59
C LEU A 145 13.22 -10.78 -13.77
N PRO A 146 14.24 -9.94 -14.05
CA PRO A 146 15.63 -10.41 -14.08
C PRO A 146 16.05 -11.00 -12.74
N SER A 147 16.51 -12.23 -12.73
CA SER A 147 16.84 -12.97 -11.52
C SER A 147 18.12 -12.47 -10.86
N PHE A 148 18.17 -12.47 -9.53
CA PHE A 148 19.36 -12.21 -8.73
C PHE A 148 19.50 -13.25 -7.61
N PRO A 149 20.03 -14.45 -7.91
CA PRO A 149 20.06 -15.58 -6.97
C PRO A 149 21.03 -15.43 -5.80
N SER A 150 21.96 -14.46 -5.88
CA SER A 150 23.02 -14.29 -4.86
C SER A 150 22.56 -13.62 -3.57
N CYS A 151 21.37 -13.03 -3.54
CA CYS A 151 20.84 -12.38 -2.35
C CYS A 151 20.07 -13.39 -1.49
N ARG A 152 20.53 -13.60 -0.26
CA ARG A 152 19.84 -14.48 0.70
C ARG A 152 18.75 -13.71 1.44
N SER A 153 17.57 -14.33 1.55
CA SER A 153 16.49 -13.85 2.40
C SER A 153 16.71 -14.30 3.84
N ASP A 154 16.37 -13.44 4.78
CA ASP A 154 16.15 -13.86 6.16
C ASP A 154 14.83 -14.61 6.26
N ILE A 155 14.63 -15.32 7.37
CA ILE A 155 13.37 -16.01 7.63
C ILE A 155 12.28 -14.96 7.92
N LEU A 156 11.16 -15.01 7.19
CA LEU A 156 10.01 -14.18 7.49
C LEU A 156 9.54 -14.47 8.92
N PRO A 157 9.52 -13.46 9.83
CA PRO A 157 9.11 -13.68 11.21
C PRO A 157 7.69 -14.26 11.28
N ALA A 158 7.51 -15.28 12.13
CA ALA A 158 6.20 -15.90 12.31
C ALA A 158 5.17 -14.88 12.80
N LYS A 159 3.88 -15.11 12.50
CA LYS A 159 2.76 -14.24 12.92
C LYS A 159 2.75 -13.97 14.42
N ASN A 160 3.15 -14.96 15.22
CA ASN A 160 3.21 -14.92 16.68
C ASN A 160 4.66 -14.84 17.18
N GLY A 161 5.58 -14.31 16.38
CA GLY A 161 6.98 -14.20 16.74
C GLY A 161 7.25 -13.14 17.83
N PRO A 162 8.46 -13.15 18.44
CA PRO A 162 8.82 -12.33 19.61
C PRO A 162 8.89 -10.83 19.31
N ILE A 163 8.89 -10.43 18.06
CA ILE A 163 8.85 -9.01 17.66
C ILE A 163 7.50 -8.36 18.02
N PHE A 164 6.46 -9.16 18.18
CA PHE A 164 5.08 -8.72 18.37
C PHE A 164 4.61 -9.11 19.78
N CYS A 165 4.12 -8.13 20.54
CA CYS A 165 3.60 -8.34 21.90
C CYS A 165 2.55 -9.46 21.97
N ASP A 166 2.54 -10.22 23.07
CA ASP A 166 1.62 -11.34 23.34
C ASP A 166 0.18 -10.92 23.70
N ILE A 167 -0.32 -9.87 23.05
CA ILE A 167 -1.72 -9.45 23.24
C ILE A 167 -2.60 -10.38 22.40
N PRO A 168 -3.61 -11.04 22.99
CA PRO A 168 -4.57 -11.83 22.26
C PRO A 168 -5.23 -10.98 21.17
N ILE A 169 -5.27 -11.49 19.94
CA ILE A 169 -5.96 -10.83 18.84
C ILE A 169 -7.23 -11.60 18.51
N GLY A 170 -8.34 -10.87 18.36
CA GLY A 170 -9.57 -11.43 17.81
C GLY A 170 -9.44 -11.76 16.32
N ALA A 171 -10.57 -11.96 15.66
CA ALA A 171 -10.58 -12.22 14.22
C ALA A 171 -9.83 -11.12 13.43
N VAL A 172 -8.91 -11.53 12.58
CA VAL A 172 -8.12 -10.64 11.71
C VAL A 172 -8.54 -10.84 10.28
N GLN A 173 -8.71 -9.73 9.56
CA GLN A 173 -8.96 -9.77 8.12
C GLN A 173 -7.78 -10.43 7.40
N LYS A 174 -8.07 -11.33 6.47
CA LYS A 174 -7.05 -11.99 5.65
C LYS A 174 -6.41 -10.98 4.69
N GLY A 175 -5.07 -11.00 4.62
CA GLY A 175 -4.30 -10.19 3.70
C GLY A 175 -4.15 -10.81 2.31
N GLY A 176 -3.40 -10.12 1.44
CA GLY A 176 -3.04 -10.59 0.11
C GLY A 176 -3.89 -10.00 -1.02
N ARG A 177 -3.31 -9.98 -2.21
CA ARG A 177 -3.92 -9.43 -3.43
C ARG A 177 -5.16 -10.20 -3.87
N LYS A 178 -5.10 -11.54 -3.79
CA LYS A 178 -6.21 -12.42 -4.15
C LYS A 178 -7.44 -12.11 -3.29
N GLN A 179 -7.26 -11.98 -1.98
CA GLN A 179 -8.33 -11.60 -1.06
C GLN A 179 -8.85 -10.19 -1.33
N ALA A 180 -7.96 -9.23 -1.53
CA ALA A 180 -8.32 -7.84 -1.82
C ALA A 180 -9.22 -7.70 -3.05
N VAL A 181 -8.92 -8.44 -4.12
CA VAL A 181 -9.73 -8.46 -5.35
C VAL A 181 -11.09 -9.12 -5.10
N ALA A 182 -11.13 -10.19 -4.30
CA ALA A 182 -12.39 -10.86 -3.92
C ALA A 182 -13.29 -9.92 -3.10
N ASP A 183 -12.72 -9.24 -2.10
CA ASP A 183 -13.45 -8.25 -1.26
C ASP A 183 -13.99 -7.09 -2.11
N LEU A 184 -13.17 -6.55 -3.01
CA LEU A 184 -13.60 -5.49 -3.93
C LEU A 184 -14.76 -5.93 -4.82
N ARG A 185 -14.67 -7.13 -5.42
CA ARG A 185 -15.73 -7.68 -6.27
C ARG A 185 -17.02 -7.92 -5.48
N SER A 186 -16.91 -8.49 -4.29
CA SER A 186 -18.05 -8.72 -3.39
C SER A 186 -18.72 -7.40 -3.05
N PHE A 187 -17.95 -6.40 -2.63
CA PHE A 187 -18.48 -5.09 -2.31
C PHE A 187 -19.18 -4.43 -3.49
N LEU A 188 -18.55 -4.38 -4.67
CA LEU A 188 -19.11 -3.71 -5.84
C LEU A 188 -20.38 -4.38 -6.39
N ASN A 189 -20.56 -5.67 -6.15
CA ASN A 189 -21.73 -6.39 -6.69
C ASN A 189 -22.88 -6.54 -5.69
N TYR A 190 -22.56 -6.63 -4.38
CA TYR A 190 -23.54 -7.01 -3.36
C TYR A 190 -23.61 -6.00 -2.21
N GLN A 191 -22.57 -5.86 -1.42
CA GLN A 191 -22.57 -5.14 -0.14
C GLN A 191 -22.83 -3.64 -0.30
N SER A 192 -22.32 -3.03 -1.38
CA SER A 192 -22.50 -1.60 -1.62
C SER A 192 -23.94 -1.17 -1.92
N ARG A 193 -24.90 -2.09 -2.10
CA ARG A 193 -26.30 -1.74 -2.33
C ARG A 193 -26.93 -0.95 -1.18
N GLU A 194 -26.49 -1.22 0.05
CA GLU A 194 -27.01 -0.59 1.26
C GLU A 194 -25.94 0.21 2.03
N TYR A 195 -24.84 0.52 1.35
CA TYR A 195 -23.66 1.16 1.95
C TYR A 195 -23.97 2.44 2.73
N LEU A 196 -24.79 3.34 2.19
CA LEU A 196 -25.15 4.60 2.84
C LEU A 196 -26.00 4.42 4.11
N TYR A 197 -26.79 3.35 4.19
CA TYR A 197 -27.62 3.08 5.37
C TYR A 197 -26.81 2.49 6.53
N HIS A 198 -25.70 1.80 6.22
CA HIS A 198 -24.97 1.01 7.21
C HIS A 198 -23.56 1.50 7.50
N ILE A 199 -23.08 2.53 6.79
CA ILE A 199 -21.71 3.05 6.98
C ILE A 199 -21.44 3.54 8.42
N SER A 200 -22.47 4.01 9.13
CA SER A 200 -22.39 4.49 10.51
C SER A 200 -23.02 3.52 11.53
N ALA A 201 -23.37 2.32 11.13
CA ALA A 201 -23.98 1.30 11.99
C ALA A 201 -22.94 0.24 12.38
N PRO A 202 -22.32 0.28 13.58
CA PRO A 202 -21.19 -0.56 13.95
C PRO A 202 -21.40 -2.07 13.73
N GLY A 203 -22.60 -2.59 14.07
CA GLY A 203 -22.92 -4.02 13.92
C GLY A 203 -23.15 -4.45 12.46
N LEU A 204 -23.64 -3.56 11.60
CA LEU A 204 -24.00 -3.86 10.21
C LEU A 204 -22.91 -3.47 9.21
N SER A 205 -22.03 -2.55 9.59
CA SER A 205 -20.93 -2.08 8.73
C SER A 205 -19.98 -3.21 8.30
N GLU A 206 -19.87 -4.26 9.09
CA GLU A 206 -19.07 -5.43 8.74
C GLU A 206 -19.57 -6.11 7.45
N PHE A 207 -20.88 -6.17 7.26
CA PHE A 207 -21.53 -6.86 6.14
C PHE A 207 -21.80 -5.96 4.93
N HIS A 208 -21.87 -4.64 5.14
CA HIS A 208 -22.26 -3.66 4.10
C HIS A 208 -21.16 -2.69 3.70
N CYS A 209 -20.02 -2.67 4.41
CA CYS A 209 -18.86 -1.87 4.03
C CYS A 209 -17.81 -2.68 3.25
N SER A 210 -16.93 -1.96 2.56
CA SER A 210 -15.99 -2.56 1.61
C SER A 210 -14.88 -3.39 2.26
N ARG A 211 -14.57 -3.16 3.53
CA ARG A 211 -13.43 -3.77 4.25
C ARG A 211 -12.06 -3.55 3.59
N LEU A 212 -11.96 -2.57 2.67
CA LEU A 212 -10.75 -2.34 1.88
C LEU A 212 -9.70 -1.46 2.56
N SER A 213 -9.96 -0.92 3.75
CA SER A 213 -9.03 0.02 4.41
C SER A 213 -7.64 -0.57 4.64
N ALA A 214 -7.54 -1.81 5.14
CA ALA A 214 -6.27 -2.50 5.31
C ALA A 214 -5.57 -2.77 3.96
N HIS A 215 -6.32 -3.21 2.96
CA HIS A 215 -5.80 -3.45 1.61
C HIS A 215 -5.24 -2.18 0.95
N LEU A 216 -5.90 -1.04 1.15
CA LEU A 216 -5.47 0.27 0.65
C LEU A 216 -4.30 0.85 1.47
N ALA A 217 -4.20 0.52 2.76
CA ALA A 217 -3.10 0.95 3.61
C ALA A 217 -1.79 0.24 3.23
N TRP A 218 -1.85 -1.06 2.97
CA TRP A 218 -0.70 -1.90 2.67
C TRP A 218 -0.49 -2.19 1.17
N GLY A 219 -1.25 -1.53 0.32
CA GLY A 219 -1.01 -1.52 -1.14
C GLY A 219 -1.35 -2.80 -1.89
N THR A 220 -2.11 -3.74 -1.30
CA THR A 220 -2.61 -4.92 -2.03
C THR A 220 -3.65 -4.56 -3.09
N LEU A 221 -4.26 -3.37 -2.95
CA LEU A 221 -5.02 -2.65 -3.98
C LEU A 221 -4.57 -1.20 -4.03
N SER A 222 -4.46 -0.63 -5.22
CA SER A 222 -4.26 0.82 -5.36
C SER A 222 -5.59 1.57 -5.26
N VAL A 223 -5.55 2.80 -4.75
CA VAL A 223 -6.73 3.69 -4.73
C VAL A 223 -7.24 3.91 -6.16
N ARG A 224 -6.35 3.99 -7.15
CA ARG A 224 -6.66 4.12 -8.58
C ARG A 224 -7.49 2.95 -9.10
N GLU A 225 -7.07 1.70 -8.80
CA GLU A 225 -7.83 0.52 -9.22
C GLU A 225 -9.24 0.51 -8.65
N VAL A 226 -9.38 0.85 -7.37
CA VAL A 226 -10.69 0.89 -6.72
C VAL A 226 -11.55 2.00 -7.32
N ALA A 227 -11.01 3.21 -7.53
CA ALA A 227 -11.72 4.33 -8.14
C ALA A 227 -12.21 3.99 -9.56
N GLN A 228 -11.37 3.41 -10.39
CA GLN A 228 -11.76 3.00 -11.75
C GLN A 228 -12.75 1.84 -11.76
N SER A 229 -12.63 0.90 -10.82
CA SER A 229 -13.60 -0.19 -10.66
C SER A 229 -15.00 0.32 -10.28
N ILE A 230 -15.10 1.35 -9.44
CA ILE A 230 -16.36 2.02 -9.12
C ILE A 230 -16.98 2.65 -10.38
N ILE A 231 -16.18 3.40 -11.15
CA ILE A 231 -16.63 4.05 -12.38
C ILE A 231 -17.15 2.99 -13.36
N LYS A 232 -16.37 1.94 -13.57
CA LYS A 232 -16.74 0.82 -14.45
C LYS A 232 -18.03 0.15 -13.97
N ARG A 233 -18.17 -0.14 -12.68
CA ARG A 233 -19.40 -0.75 -12.14
C ARG A 233 -20.62 0.14 -12.33
N ARG A 234 -20.48 1.45 -12.07
CA ARG A 234 -21.56 2.42 -12.28
C ARG A 234 -22.01 2.53 -13.73
N SER A 235 -21.10 2.44 -14.69
CA SER A 235 -21.44 2.46 -16.13
C SER A 235 -22.28 1.26 -16.57
N GLN A 236 -22.19 0.15 -15.84
CA GLN A 236 -22.90 -1.10 -16.10
C GLN A 236 -24.31 -1.15 -15.49
N LEU A 237 -24.68 -0.17 -14.63
CA LEU A 237 -25.99 -0.11 -13.99
C LEU A 237 -27.08 0.36 -14.96
N SER A 238 -28.26 -0.23 -14.86
CA SER A 238 -29.47 0.27 -15.52
C SER A 238 -29.84 1.67 -15.02
N PRO A 239 -30.68 2.43 -15.74
CA PRO A 239 -31.15 3.75 -15.30
C PRO A 239 -31.77 3.76 -13.89
N ASP A 240 -32.53 2.73 -13.55
CA ASP A 240 -33.19 2.63 -12.24
C ASP A 240 -32.21 2.25 -11.12
N GLU A 241 -31.29 1.31 -11.39
CA GLU A 241 -30.21 1.01 -10.45
C GLU A 241 -29.29 2.20 -10.17
N LYS A 242 -29.08 3.10 -11.14
CA LYS A 242 -28.29 4.33 -10.94
C LYS A 242 -28.89 5.25 -9.89
N LYS A 243 -30.21 5.29 -9.73
CA LYS A 243 -30.90 6.15 -8.75
C LYS A 243 -30.66 5.72 -7.31
N SER A 244 -30.57 4.42 -7.04
CA SER A 244 -30.36 3.86 -5.70
C SER A 244 -28.93 3.35 -5.51
N PHE A 245 -28.58 2.28 -6.17
CA PHE A 245 -27.27 1.64 -6.07
C PHE A 245 -26.12 2.54 -6.54
N GLY A 246 -26.32 3.30 -7.64
CA GLY A 246 -25.35 4.26 -8.15
C GLY A 246 -24.98 5.35 -7.14
N ARG A 247 -25.93 5.79 -6.28
CA ARG A 247 -25.68 6.75 -5.19
C ARG A 247 -24.74 6.18 -4.13
N ASN A 248 -24.92 4.92 -3.75
CA ASN A 248 -24.04 4.23 -2.80
C ASN A 248 -22.59 4.12 -3.33
N LEU A 249 -22.42 3.74 -4.60
CA LEU A 249 -21.11 3.69 -5.24
C LEU A 249 -20.46 5.09 -5.34
N THR A 250 -21.24 6.14 -5.60
CA THR A 250 -20.75 7.53 -5.59
C THR A 250 -20.25 7.91 -4.20
N ALA A 251 -21.04 7.62 -3.16
CA ALA A 251 -20.67 7.92 -1.78
C ALA A 251 -19.37 7.20 -1.38
N PHE A 252 -19.21 5.95 -1.77
CA PHE A 252 -17.96 5.22 -1.54
C PHE A 252 -16.77 5.86 -2.28
N GLY A 253 -16.94 6.28 -3.54
CA GLY A 253 -15.94 7.02 -4.30
C GLY A 253 -15.53 8.33 -3.60
N THR A 254 -16.49 9.04 -2.99
CA THR A 254 -16.21 10.22 -2.16
C THR A 254 -15.36 9.87 -0.93
N ARG A 255 -15.61 8.74 -0.27
CA ARG A 255 -14.78 8.30 0.88
C ARG A 255 -13.35 7.97 0.46
N LEU A 256 -13.13 7.44 -0.74
CA LEU A 256 -11.76 7.27 -1.28
C LEU A 256 -11.06 8.61 -1.50
N ALA A 257 -11.80 9.64 -1.95
CA ALA A 257 -11.24 10.98 -2.08
C ALA A 257 -10.91 11.58 -0.70
N TRP A 258 -11.78 11.38 0.30
CA TRP A 258 -11.53 11.81 1.67
C TRP A 258 -10.30 11.12 2.29
N ARG A 259 -10.09 9.84 2.01
CA ARG A 259 -8.85 9.17 2.44
C ARG A 259 -7.61 9.95 1.97
N CYS A 260 -7.53 10.28 0.69
CA CYS A 260 -6.42 11.06 0.16
C CYS A 260 -6.37 12.47 0.78
N HIS A 261 -7.53 13.10 1.01
CA HIS A 261 -7.62 14.41 1.64
C HIS A 261 -7.06 14.42 3.05
N PHE A 262 -7.44 13.45 3.90
CA PHE A 262 -6.94 13.37 5.27
C PHE A 262 -5.45 13.09 5.32
N ILE A 263 -4.94 12.18 4.49
CA ILE A 263 -3.50 11.92 4.41
C ILE A 263 -2.75 13.19 3.94
N GLN A 264 -3.29 13.93 2.94
CA GLN A 264 -2.71 15.20 2.51
C GLN A 264 -2.73 16.26 3.62
N THR A 265 -3.72 16.23 4.51
CA THR A 265 -3.76 17.13 5.67
C THR A 265 -2.66 16.80 6.66
N ILE A 266 -2.46 15.51 6.96
CA ILE A 266 -1.37 15.03 7.82
C ILE A 266 0.00 15.36 7.21
N GLU A 267 0.16 15.19 5.90
CA GLU A 267 1.39 15.57 5.18
C GLU A 267 1.71 17.07 5.30
N ALA A 268 0.68 17.91 5.26
CA ALA A 268 0.84 19.37 5.40
C ALA A 268 1.04 19.82 6.87
N GLN A 269 0.52 19.04 7.82
CA GLN A 269 0.50 19.35 9.25
C GLN A 269 0.80 18.11 10.09
N PRO A 270 2.03 17.57 10.03
CA PRO A 270 2.37 16.29 10.69
C PRO A 270 2.19 16.35 12.22
N ASP A 271 2.34 17.51 12.84
CA ASP A 271 2.18 17.68 14.29
C ASP A 271 0.72 17.52 14.76
N SER A 272 -0.25 17.60 13.85
CA SER A 272 -1.66 17.37 14.18
C SER A 272 -1.93 15.96 14.71
N LEU A 273 -1.05 14.99 14.45
CA LEU A 273 -1.12 13.63 15.02
C LEU A 273 -0.66 13.56 16.49
N LEU A 274 0.01 14.59 17.00
CA LEU A 274 0.55 14.64 18.35
C LEU A 274 -0.36 15.40 19.32
N LEU A 275 -1.43 16.01 18.82
CA LEU A 275 -2.31 16.89 19.61
C LEU A 275 -3.50 16.14 20.26
N HIS A 276 -3.46 14.81 20.32
CA HIS A 276 -4.51 13.98 20.94
C HIS A 276 -3.95 12.95 21.89
#